data_c03cff45d6de8027157e5a5e039d90cd
#
_entry.id   c03cff45d6de8027157e5a5e039d90cd
#
_cell.length_a   1.000
_cell.length_b   1.000
_cell.length_c   1.000
_cell.angle_alpha   90.00
_cell.angle_beta   90.00
_cell.angle_gamma   90.00
#
_symmetry.space_group_name_H-M   'P 1'
#
loop_
_entity.id
_entity.type
_entity.pdbx_description
1 polymer ?
#
loop_
_entity_poly.entity_id
_entity_poly.type
_entity_poly.pdbx_seq_one_letter_code
_entity_poly.pdbx_strand_id
1 'polypeptide(L)'
;TNPYREDNKDCPKYMKFGADNQYPEYLISLYNQSSTHASCVNSIVQAITGDGLVTENEEILKTANREGESWNDIFGKVALDYKLFGGYALEIIYSRDRSKIAEIYHVDFSHVRAIEKDDRNKIPGFYISNEWKPVWNYNIEQDDKKLPQLPPFNLEKRSEEPKQLLYHNPYRPGQGYYPLPDYVGGSKVIDLDQEVDNFHISNIKNGLAPSLAITTYTNANDEERMAIENMLRLQYEGTSNAGNMLY
;
A
#
# COMPACT_ATOMS: atom_id res chain seq x y z
N THR A 1 -19.39 -1.04 5.67
CA THR A 1 -18.91 0.12 4.90
C THR A 1 -18.22 -0.38 3.66
N ASN A 2 -18.50 0.22 2.51
CA ASN A 2 -17.83 -0.14 1.26
C ASN A 2 -16.38 0.40 1.33
N PRO A 3 -15.35 -0.47 1.38
CA PRO A 3 -13.95 -0.02 1.48
C PRO A 3 -13.48 0.73 0.23
N TYR A 4 -14.21 0.59 -0.88
CA TYR A 4 -13.87 1.20 -2.18
C TYR A 4 -14.60 2.52 -2.44
N ARG A 5 -15.26 3.08 -1.42
CA ARG A 5 -16.01 4.32 -1.59
C ARG A 5 -15.05 5.50 -1.80
N GLU A 6 -15.33 6.25 -2.85
CA GLU A 6 -14.66 7.50 -3.18
C GLU A 6 -15.57 8.67 -2.80
N ASP A 7 -15.18 9.49 -1.83
CA ASP A 7 -15.85 10.74 -1.49
C ASP A 7 -14.87 11.73 -0.82
N ASN A 8 -15.29 12.97 -0.66
CA ASN A 8 -14.52 14.03 -0.01
C ASN A 8 -15.21 14.61 1.22
N LYS A 9 -16.20 13.93 1.76
CA LYS A 9 -17.08 14.47 2.81
C LYS A 9 -16.32 15.02 4.02
N ASP A 10 -15.21 14.38 4.41
CA ASP A 10 -14.42 14.75 5.57
C ASP A 10 -13.06 15.36 5.18
N CYS A 11 -12.75 15.40 3.88
CA CYS A 11 -11.52 15.93 3.30
C CYS A 11 -11.86 16.81 2.09
N PRO A 12 -12.26 18.08 2.29
CA PRO A 12 -12.87 18.90 1.23
C PRO A 12 -11.95 19.21 0.04
N LYS A 13 -10.63 19.04 0.19
CA LYS A 13 -9.68 19.37 -0.87
C LYS A 13 -9.37 18.22 -1.82
N TYR A 14 -9.53 16.98 -1.39
CA TYR A 14 -9.22 15.82 -2.21
C TYR A 14 -10.22 14.69 -2.00
N MET A 15 -10.27 13.80 -2.96
CA MET A 15 -11.06 12.57 -2.87
C MET A 15 -10.33 11.55 -2.00
N LYS A 16 -11.04 10.93 -1.06
CA LYS A 16 -10.46 9.86 -0.24
C LYS A 16 -10.18 8.62 -1.08
N PHE A 17 -9.07 7.98 -0.83
CA PHE A 17 -8.78 6.68 -1.41
C PHE A 17 -9.25 5.57 -0.45
N GLY A 18 -10.46 5.08 -0.68
CA GLY A 18 -11.18 4.21 0.23
C GLY A 18 -12.01 4.97 1.28
N ALA A 19 -12.73 4.25 2.11
CA ALA A 19 -13.69 4.83 3.07
C ALA A 19 -13.02 5.73 4.13
N ASP A 20 -11.81 5.37 4.55
CA ASP A 20 -11.03 6.02 5.61
C ASP A 20 -9.75 6.69 5.10
N ASN A 21 -9.57 6.77 3.78
CA ASN A 21 -8.37 7.27 3.10
C ASN A 21 -7.12 6.39 3.28
N GLN A 22 -7.27 5.16 3.78
CA GLN A 22 -6.16 4.23 4.07
C GLN A 22 -6.17 2.96 3.19
N TYR A 23 -6.91 3.00 2.08
CA TYR A 23 -6.97 1.83 1.19
C TYR A 23 -5.62 1.44 0.56
N PRO A 24 -4.76 2.39 0.12
CA PRO A 24 -3.41 2.04 -0.34
C PRO A 24 -2.56 1.34 0.73
N GLU A 25 -2.61 1.82 1.97
CA GLU A 25 -1.90 1.23 3.11
C GLU A 25 -2.38 -0.19 3.41
N TYR A 26 -3.69 -0.44 3.24
CA TYR A 26 -4.24 -1.78 3.32
C TYR A 26 -3.66 -2.70 2.23
N LEU A 27 -3.58 -2.25 0.97
CA LEU A 27 -2.99 -3.03 -0.12
C LEU A 27 -1.49 -3.31 0.11
N ILE A 28 -0.76 -2.32 0.63
CA ILE A 28 0.65 -2.49 1.02
C ILE A 28 0.77 -3.51 2.15
N SER A 29 -0.14 -3.49 3.13
CA SER A 29 -0.13 -4.47 4.22
C SER A 29 -0.38 -5.89 3.73
N LEU A 30 -1.31 -6.10 2.79
CA LEU A 30 -1.54 -7.39 2.15
C LEU A 30 -0.28 -7.92 1.46
N TYR A 31 0.40 -7.04 0.73
CA TYR A 31 1.64 -7.39 0.04
C TYR A 31 2.78 -7.74 0.99
N ASN A 32 2.94 -6.98 2.07
CA ASN A 32 4.05 -7.18 3.01
C ASN A 32 3.83 -8.33 3.99
N GLN A 33 2.59 -8.73 4.25
CA GLN A 33 2.27 -9.73 5.27
C GLN A 33 1.99 -11.12 4.70
N SER A 34 1.45 -11.24 3.48
CA SER A 34 1.25 -12.55 2.83
C SER A 34 2.41 -12.86 1.89
N SER A 35 3.21 -13.87 2.25
CA SER A 35 4.32 -14.35 1.42
C SER A 35 3.85 -14.91 0.08
N THR A 36 2.70 -15.56 0.07
CA THR A 36 2.08 -16.12 -1.13
C THR A 36 1.68 -15.00 -2.09
N HIS A 37 0.97 -13.98 -1.56
CA HIS A 37 0.54 -12.82 -2.36
C HIS A 37 1.74 -12.04 -2.92
N ALA A 38 2.73 -11.74 -2.07
CA ALA A 38 3.96 -11.05 -2.50
C ALA A 38 4.68 -11.82 -3.62
N SER A 39 4.81 -13.14 -3.49
CA SER A 39 5.45 -13.98 -4.50
C SER A 39 4.71 -13.95 -5.83
N CYS A 40 3.36 -14.00 -5.81
CA CYS A 40 2.55 -13.89 -7.01
C CYS A 40 2.71 -12.51 -7.68
N VAL A 41 2.62 -11.42 -6.92
CA VAL A 41 2.80 -10.05 -7.43
C VAL A 41 4.18 -9.90 -8.05
N ASN A 42 5.24 -10.27 -7.33
CA ASN A 42 6.62 -10.16 -7.80
C ASN A 42 6.88 -10.98 -9.05
N SER A 43 6.35 -12.20 -9.13
CA SER A 43 6.49 -13.06 -10.32
C SER A 43 5.83 -12.43 -11.55
N ILE A 44 4.65 -11.80 -11.38
CA ILE A 44 3.98 -11.11 -12.48
C ILE A 44 4.73 -9.84 -12.87
N VAL A 45 5.22 -9.06 -11.90
CA VAL A 45 6.05 -7.87 -12.15
C VAL A 45 7.29 -8.25 -12.93
N GLN A 46 7.98 -9.32 -12.54
CA GLN A 46 9.16 -9.83 -13.24
C GLN A 46 8.81 -10.28 -14.66
N ALA A 47 7.66 -10.92 -14.86
CA ALA A 47 7.20 -11.30 -16.20
C ALA A 47 6.85 -10.08 -17.07
N ILE A 48 6.32 -8.99 -16.49
CA ILE A 48 6.03 -7.74 -17.21
C ILE A 48 7.33 -7.03 -17.60
N THR A 49 8.29 -6.94 -16.68
CA THR A 49 9.54 -6.22 -16.90
C THR A 49 10.49 -7.00 -17.81
N GLY A 50 10.47 -8.33 -17.75
CA GLY A 50 11.29 -9.19 -18.58
C GLY A 50 12.76 -8.76 -18.60
N ASP A 51 13.32 -8.65 -19.80
CA ASP A 51 14.68 -8.15 -20.03
C ASP A 51 14.78 -6.62 -20.07
N GLY A 52 13.66 -5.92 -19.79
CA GLY A 52 13.58 -4.46 -19.76
C GLY A 52 13.10 -3.85 -21.08
N LEU A 53 13.19 -2.52 -21.15
CA LEU A 53 12.78 -1.73 -22.31
C LEU A 53 13.83 -1.85 -23.42
N VAL A 54 13.37 -1.92 -24.67
CA VAL A 54 14.22 -2.01 -25.86
C VAL A 54 14.01 -0.76 -26.72
N THR A 55 15.09 -0.15 -27.16
CA THR A 55 15.09 0.97 -28.10
C THR A 55 16.30 0.95 -29.01
N GLU A 56 16.23 1.61 -30.16
CA GLU A 56 17.36 1.75 -31.10
C GLU A 56 18.54 2.51 -30.48
N ASN A 57 18.30 3.38 -29.51
CA ASN A 57 19.33 4.13 -28.80
C ASN A 57 19.34 3.80 -27.30
N GLU A 58 20.12 2.79 -26.94
CA GLU A 58 20.23 2.32 -25.56
C GLU A 58 20.74 3.36 -24.56
N GLU A 59 21.46 4.39 -25.02
CA GLU A 59 21.96 5.46 -24.16
C GLU A 59 20.81 6.24 -23.49
N ILE A 60 19.67 6.34 -24.17
CA ILE A 60 18.47 7.01 -23.62
C ILE A 60 17.95 6.27 -22.39
N LEU A 61 18.08 4.94 -22.35
CA LEU A 61 17.55 4.14 -21.26
C LEU A 61 18.39 4.21 -19.99
N LYS A 62 19.63 4.69 -20.07
CA LYS A 62 20.56 4.70 -18.92
C LYS A 62 20.20 5.72 -17.85
N THR A 63 19.57 6.83 -18.25
CA THR A 63 19.29 7.93 -17.32
C THR A 63 17.93 8.56 -17.62
N ALA A 64 17.01 8.44 -16.70
CA ALA A 64 15.68 9.02 -16.78
C ALA A 64 15.54 10.33 -15.99
N ASN A 65 16.36 10.52 -14.94
CA ASN A 65 16.33 11.68 -14.06
C ASN A 65 17.72 11.99 -13.47
N ARG A 66 17.81 13.08 -12.69
CA ARG A 66 19.05 13.54 -12.02
C ARG A 66 19.48 12.66 -10.85
N GLU A 67 18.60 11.83 -10.32
CA GLU A 67 18.94 10.89 -9.25
C GLU A 67 19.71 9.68 -9.77
N GLY A 68 19.87 9.57 -11.09
CA GLY A 68 20.61 8.49 -11.73
C GLY A 68 19.79 7.24 -11.97
N GLU A 69 18.47 7.30 -11.84
CA GLU A 69 17.59 6.17 -12.16
C GLU A 69 17.56 5.93 -13.67
N SER A 70 17.63 4.68 -14.05
CA SER A 70 17.41 4.26 -15.43
C SER A 70 15.92 4.16 -15.76
N TRP A 71 15.60 4.15 -17.05
CA TRP A 71 14.22 3.89 -17.49
C TRP A 71 13.72 2.49 -17.08
N ASN A 72 14.61 1.51 -16.98
CA ASN A 72 14.26 0.18 -16.52
C ASN A 72 13.92 0.17 -15.01
N ASP A 73 14.62 0.98 -14.20
CA ASP A 73 14.28 1.13 -12.78
C ASP A 73 12.88 1.73 -12.61
N ILE A 74 12.57 2.80 -13.37
CA ILE A 74 11.24 3.40 -13.37
C ILE A 74 10.19 2.41 -13.86
N PHE A 75 10.48 1.67 -14.93
CA PHE A 75 9.56 0.67 -15.48
C PHE A 75 9.25 -0.43 -14.47
N GLY A 76 10.24 -0.90 -13.71
CA GLY A 76 10.05 -1.86 -12.63
C GLY A 76 9.10 -1.32 -11.54
N LYS A 77 9.30 -0.07 -11.10
CA LYS A 77 8.43 0.60 -10.13
C LYS A 77 6.99 0.77 -10.65
N VAL A 78 6.84 1.20 -11.90
CA VAL A 78 5.54 1.33 -12.57
C VAL A 78 4.82 -0.01 -12.66
N ALA A 79 5.53 -1.08 -13.01
CA ALA A 79 4.94 -2.42 -13.08
C ALA A 79 4.47 -2.92 -11.71
N LEU A 80 5.23 -2.63 -10.64
CA LEU A 80 4.85 -2.96 -9.28
C LEU A 80 3.60 -2.19 -8.83
N ASP A 81 3.59 -0.86 -9.00
CA ASP A 81 2.43 -0.04 -8.66
C ASP A 81 1.19 -0.47 -9.42
N TYR A 82 1.33 -0.75 -10.72
CA TYR A 82 0.23 -1.22 -11.54
C TYR A 82 -0.37 -2.53 -11.03
N LYS A 83 0.47 -3.45 -10.58
CA LYS A 83 0.00 -4.72 -10.01
C LYS A 83 -0.56 -4.57 -8.61
N LEU A 84 0.05 -3.71 -7.79
CA LEU A 84 -0.32 -3.54 -6.39
C LEU A 84 -1.58 -2.68 -6.21
N PHE A 85 -1.69 -1.58 -6.96
CA PHE A 85 -2.78 -0.60 -6.83
C PHE A 85 -3.76 -0.62 -8.01
N GLY A 86 -3.35 -1.17 -9.15
CA GLY A 86 -4.13 -1.14 -10.40
C GLY A 86 -3.85 0.09 -11.26
N GLY A 87 -2.93 0.96 -10.87
CA GLY A 87 -2.52 2.17 -11.59
C GLY A 87 -1.13 2.60 -11.19
N TYR A 88 -0.63 3.68 -11.80
CA TYR A 88 0.68 4.25 -11.50
C TYR A 88 0.70 5.75 -11.76
N ALA A 89 1.69 6.43 -11.20
CA ALA A 89 1.89 7.86 -11.36
C ALA A 89 3.36 8.18 -11.68
N LEU A 90 3.56 9.12 -12.62
CA LEU A 90 4.88 9.63 -13.00
C LEU A 90 4.87 11.16 -12.97
N GLU A 91 5.84 11.76 -12.30
CA GLU A 91 6.10 13.19 -12.42
C GLU A 91 6.94 13.43 -13.67
N ILE A 92 6.44 14.30 -14.56
CA ILE A 92 7.07 14.66 -15.81
C ILE A 92 7.54 16.10 -15.70
N ILE A 93 8.84 16.32 -15.91
CA ILE A 93 9.48 17.63 -15.86
C ILE A 93 9.97 17.99 -17.25
N TYR A 94 9.51 19.13 -17.74
CA TYR A 94 9.92 19.64 -19.04
C TYR A 94 11.25 20.42 -18.96
N SER A 95 12.00 20.43 -20.07
CA SER A 95 13.18 21.23 -20.25
C SER A 95 12.86 22.73 -20.06
N ARG A 96 13.90 23.53 -19.81
CA ARG A 96 13.73 24.96 -19.55
C ARG A 96 13.06 25.71 -20.71
N ASP A 97 13.33 25.30 -21.95
CA ASP A 97 12.70 25.81 -23.17
C ASP A 97 11.35 25.19 -23.50
N ARG A 98 10.88 24.23 -22.69
CA ARG A 98 9.59 23.49 -22.88
C ARG A 98 9.51 22.68 -24.18
N SER A 99 10.60 22.46 -24.86
CA SER A 99 10.61 21.73 -26.14
C SER A 99 10.48 20.23 -25.97
N LYS A 100 11.03 19.69 -24.88
CA LYS A 100 11.10 18.25 -24.60
C LYS A 100 10.94 17.93 -23.12
N ILE A 101 10.65 16.68 -22.82
CA ILE A 101 10.71 16.13 -21.46
C ILE A 101 12.20 16.04 -21.09
N ALA A 102 12.55 16.60 -19.93
CA ALA A 102 13.91 16.57 -19.40
C ALA A 102 14.11 15.44 -18.41
N GLU A 103 13.15 15.20 -17.56
CA GLU A 103 13.25 14.22 -16.46
C GLU A 103 11.91 13.57 -16.21
N ILE A 104 11.95 12.30 -15.78
CA ILE A 104 10.77 11.56 -15.34
C ILE A 104 11.11 10.91 -14.01
N TYR A 105 10.21 11.07 -13.04
CA TYR A 105 10.30 10.45 -11.71
C TYR A 105 9.09 9.55 -11.48
N HIS A 106 9.33 8.41 -10.88
CA HIS A 106 8.26 7.60 -10.33
C HIS A 106 7.71 8.29 -9.07
N VAL A 107 6.39 8.36 -8.97
CA VAL A 107 5.69 8.83 -7.77
C VAL A 107 4.97 7.63 -7.19
N ASP A 108 5.28 7.26 -5.95
CA ASP A 108 4.58 6.19 -5.25
C ASP A 108 3.06 6.44 -5.30
N PHE A 109 2.33 5.49 -5.84
CA PHE A 109 0.90 5.66 -6.08
C PHE A 109 0.10 5.84 -4.79
N SER A 110 0.58 5.28 -3.68
CA SER A 110 -0.03 5.47 -2.36
C SER A 110 0.01 6.92 -1.88
N HIS A 111 0.98 7.70 -2.36
CA HIS A 111 1.17 9.11 -2.02
C HIS A 111 0.26 10.07 -2.78
N VAL A 112 -0.49 9.61 -3.78
CA VAL A 112 -1.29 10.47 -4.65
C VAL A 112 -2.74 10.52 -4.20
N ARG A 113 -3.30 11.73 -4.13
CA ARG A 113 -4.75 11.95 -3.94
C ARG A 113 -5.29 12.90 -5.00
N ALA A 114 -6.39 12.49 -5.64
CA ALA A 114 -7.02 13.26 -6.69
C ALA A 114 -7.89 14.39 -6.12
N ILE A 115 -7.87 15.55 -6.76
CA ILE A 115 -8.84 16.62 -6.50
C ILE A 115 -10.18 16.23 -7.12
N GLU A 116 -11.27 16.71 -6.55
CA GLU A 116 -12.62 16.50 -7.09
C GLU A 116 -12.71 16.95 -8.55
N LYS A 117 -13.40 16.18 -9.36
CA LYS A 117 -13.57 16.47 -10.78
C LYS A 117 -14.32 17.79 -10.99
N ASP A 118 -13.89 18.52 -12.00
CA ASP A 118 -14.53 19.75 -12.46
C ASP A 118 -15.88 19.47 -13.16
N ASP A 119 -16.59 20.54 -13.56
CA ASP A 119 -17.87 20.47 -14.29
C ASP A 119 -17.74 19.71 -15.65
N ARG A 120 -16.52 19.52 -16.15
CA ARG A 120 -16.22 18.76 -17.36
C ARG A 120 -15.87 17.31 -17.08
N ASN A 121 -16.06 16.85 -15.83
CA ASN A 121 -15.73 15.50 -15.37
C ASN A 121 -14.22 15.15 -15.50
N LYS A 122 -13.34 16.16 -15.39
CA LYS A 122 -11.88 15.99 -15.43
C LYS A 122 -11.29 16.29 -14.06
N ILE A 123 -10.27 15.54 -13.67
CA ILE A 123 -9.51 15.77 -12.45
C ILE A 123 -8.60 16.98 -12.69
N PRO A 124 -8.76 18.09 -11.93
CA PRO A 124 -7.99 19.32 -12.16
C PRO A 124 -6.56 19.25 -11.64
N GLY A 125 -6.25 18.31 -10.74
CA GLY A 125 -4.92 18.15 -10.18
C GLY A 125 -4.86 17.04 -9.14
N PHE A 126 -3.66 16.86 -8.61
CA PHE A 126 -3.35 15.83 -7.63
C PHE A 126 -2.52 16.43 -6.50
N TYR A 127 -2.83 16.04 -5.27
CA TYR A 127 -1.97 16.29 -4.11
C TYR A 127 -1.05 15.10 -3.89
N ILE A 128 0.18 15.38 -3.46
CA ILE A 128 1.19 14.38 -3.17
C ILE A 128 1.64 14.54 -1.73
N SER A 129 1.59 13.46 -0.96
CA SER A 129 2.09 13.41 0.42
C SER A 129 2.52 11.98 0.75
N ASN A 130 3.59 11.87 1.52
CA ASN A 130 4.04 10.59 2.09
C ASN A 130 3.37 10.25 3.44
N GLU A 131 2.54 11.16 3.96
CA GLU A 131 1.87 11.01 5.25
C GLU A 131 0.37 11.32 5.14
N TRP A 132 -0.37 10.40 4.51
CA TRP A 132 -1.82 10.50 4.50
C TRP A 132 -2.40 9.98 5.81
N LYS A 133 -3.12 10.87 6.52
CA LYS A 133 -3.76 10.52 7.78
C LYS A 133 -5.11 9.86 7.54
N PRO A 134 -5.52 8.93 8.43
CA PRO A 134 -6.91 8.48 8.47
C PRO A 134 -7.85 9.66 8.71
N VAL A 135 -9.07 9.57 8.18
CA VAL A 135 -10.07 10.65 8.25
C VAL A 135 -10.31 11.16 9.66
N TRP A 136 -10.33 10.26 10.66
CA TRP A 136 -10.54 10.64 12.07
C TRP A 136 -9.38 11.40 12.71
N ASN A 137 -8.20 11.43 12.09
CA ASN A 137 -7.01 12.17 12.53
C ASN A 137 -6.71 13.40 11.66
N TYR A 138 -7.60 13.72 10.69
CA TYR A 138 -7.37 14.80 9.74
C TYR A 138 -7.75 16.16 10.37
N ASN A 139 -6.81 17.11 10.32
CA ASN A 139 -7.04 18.48 10.75
C ASN A 139 -6.93 19.43 9.55
N ILE A 140 -8.08 19.93 9.08
CA ILE A 140 -8.19 20.79 7.90
C ILE A 140 -7.26 22.00 7.95
N GLU A 141 -7.10 22.64 9.13
CA GLU A 141 -6.31 23.86 9.26
C GLU A 141 -4.79 23.62 9.18
N GLN A 142 -4.32 22.47 9.64
CA GLN A 142 -2.90 22.14 9.73
C GLN A 142 -2.43 21.31 8.53
N ASP A 143 -3.22 20.33 8.11
CA ASP A 143 -2.81 19.34 7.11
C ASP A 143 -2.95 19.89 5.68
N ASP A 144 -3.89 20.82 5.45
CA ASP A 144 -4.13 21.43 4.13
C ASP A 144 -3.08 22.46 3.66
N LYS A 145 -2.35 23.07 4.57
CA LYS A 145 -1.51 24.24 4.23
C LYS A 145 -0.23 23.92 3.46
N LYS A 146 0.17 22.65 3.34
CA LYS A 146 1.50 22.26 2.85
C LYS A 146 1.49 21.17 1.76
N LEU A 147 0.32 20.76 1.26
CA LEU A 147 0.28 19.72 0.26
C LEU A 147 0.75 20.23 -1.10
N PRO A 148 1.85 19.71 -1.67
CA PRO A 148 2.26 20.02 -3.02
C PRO A 148 1.21 19.51 -4.00
N GLN A 149 0.86 20.36 -4.96
CA GLN A 149 -0.11 20.05 -6.00
C GLN A 149 0.58 19.98 -7.36
N LEU A 150 0.26 18.94 -8.12
CA LEU A 150 0.66 18.81 -9.52
C LEU A 150 -0.56 18.78 -10.44
N PRO A 151 -0.49 19.51 -11.57
CA PRO A 151 -1.52 19.44 -12.60
C PRO A 151 -1.44 18.10 -13.35
N PRO A 152 -2.57 17.63 -13.95
CA PRO A 152 -2.57 16.45 -14.78
C PRO A 152 -1.74 16.65 -16.05
N PHE A 153 -1.15 15.56 -16.54
CA PHE A 153 -0.36 15.58 -17.76
C PHE A 153 -1.15 16.09 -18.96
N ASN A 154 -0.65 17.17 -19.58
CA ASN A 154 -1.20 17.76 -20.79
C ASN A 154 -0.09 18.40 -21.63
N LEU A 155 0.19 17.83 -22.79
CA LEU A 155 1.21 18.31 -23.70
C LEU A 155 1.00 19.77 -24.17
N GLU A 156 -0.26 20.21 -24.30
CA GLU A 156 -0.57 21.56 -24.74
C GLU A 156 -0.23 22.62 -23.70
N LYS A 157 -0.31 22.27 -22.42
CA LYS A 157 -0.04 23.15 -21.28
C LYS A 157 1.43 23.14 -20.80
N ARG A 158 2.31 22.46 -21.50
CA ARG A 158 3.72 22.32 -21.11
C ARG A 158 4.45 23.66 -20.88
N SER A 159 3.99 24.73 -21.55
CA SER A 159 4.59 26.07 -21.41
C SER A 159 4.24 26.72 -20.08
N GLU A 160 3.03 26.51 -19.58
CA GLU A 160 2.49 27.10 -18.35
C GLU A 160 2.83 26.23 -17.14
N GLU A 161 2.77 24.92 -17.31
CA GLU A 161 2.90 23.90 -16.28
C GLU A 161 4.15 23.05 -16.54
N PRO A 162 5.32 23.45 -16.03
CA PRO A 162 6.60 22.78 -16.29
C PRO A 162 6.75 21.41 -15.63
N LYS A 163 5.97 21.15 -14.60
CA LYS A 163 5.87 19.89 -13.89
C LYS A 163 4.44 19.41 -13.93
N GLN A 164 4.24 18.19 -14.34
CA GLN A 164 2.92 17.59 -14.51
C GLN A 164 2.94 16.16 -14.00
N LEU A 165 1.79 15.68 -13.54
CA LEU A 165 1.62 14.28 -13.13
C LEU A 165 0.90 13.48 -14.23
N LEU A 166 1.57 12.50 -14.79
CA LEU A 166 0.93 11.47 -15.59
C LEU A 166 0.34 10.45 -14.64
N TYR A 167 -0.98 10.43 -14.56
CA TYR A 167 -1.76 9.57 -13.68
C TYR A 167 -2.52 8.54 -14.51
N HIS A 168 -2.16 7.27 -14.36
CA HIS A 168 -2.81 6.18 -15.07
C HIS A 168 -3.85 5.51 -14.18
N ASN A 169 -5.11 5.65 -14.56
CA ASN A 169 -6.26 5.02 -13.92
C ASN A 169 -7.10 4.30 -15.00
N PRO A 170 -6.93 2.99 -15.20
CA PRO A 170 -7.71 2.23 -16.17
C PRO A 170 -9.18 2.19 -15.77
N TYR A 171 -10.06 2.23 -16.78
CA TYR A 171 -11.49 2.16 -16.54
C TYR A 171 -11.88 0.91 -15.76
N ARG A 172 -12.62 1.10 -14.68
CA ARG A 172 -13.29 0.04 -13.93
C ARG A 172 -14.71 0.49 -13.55
N PRO A 173 -15.74 -0.33 -13.77
CA PRO A 173 -17.10 0.02 -13.39
C PRO A 173 -17.22 0.36 -11.91
N GLY A 174 -17.86 1.50 -11.61
CA GLY A 174 -18.06 1.97 -10.23
C GLY A 174 -16.90 2.72 -9.61
N GLN A 175 -15.77 2.89 -10.32
CA GLN A 175 -14.61 3.66 -9.89
C GLN A 175 -14.44 4.89 -10.79
N GLY A 176 -14.12 6.04 -10.20
CA GLY A 176 -14.01 7.29 -10.92
C GLY A 176 -12.70 8.03 -10.74
N TYR A 177 -12.07 7.89 -9.59
CA TYR A 177 -10.87 8.61 -9.22
C TYR A 177 -9.65 7.70 -9.08
N TYR A 178 -9.83 6.52 -8.47
CA TYR A 178 -8.76 5.60 -8.16
C TYR A 178 -8.97 4.26 -8.83
N PRO A 179 -7.88 3.62 -9.27
CA PRO A 179 -7.95 2.25 -9.76
C PRO A 179 -8.13 1.25 -8.61
N LEU A 180 -8.49 0.04 -8.97
CA LEU A 180 -8.43 -1.10 -8.07
C LEU A 180 -7.58 -2.19 -8.72
N PRO A 181 -6.76 -2.91 -7.94
CA PRO A 181 -5.96 -4.00 -8.47
C PRO A 181 -6.83 -5.12 -9.02
N ASP A 182 -6.28 -5.91 -9.93
CA ASP A 182 -6.99 -7.03 -10.54
C ASP A 182 -7.31 -8.15 -9.55
N TYR A 183 -6.50 -8.31 -8.50
CA TYR A 183 -6.71 -9.30 -7.43
C TYR A 183 -7.71 -8.88 -6.35
N VAL A 184 -8.33 -7.70 -6.45
CA VAL A 184 -9.24 -7.18 -5.40
C VAL A 184 -10.35 -8.15 -5.01
N GLY A 185 -10.83 -8.97 -5.95
CA GLY A 185 -11.82 -10.00 -5.65
C GLY A 185 -11.31 -11.12 -4.72
N GLY A 186 -9.99 -11.30 -4.66
CA GLY A 186 -9.30 -12.27 -3.81
C GLY A 186 -8.78 -11.70 -2.48
N SER A 187 -8.94 -10.41 -2.21
CA SER A 187 -8.34 -9.77 -1.02
C SER A 187 -8.70 -10.46 0.30
N LYS A 188 -9.95 -10.94 0.42
CA LYS A 188 -10.38 -11.71 1.60
C LYS A 188 -9.65 -13.04 1.79
N VAL A 189 -9.21 -13.66 0.70
CA VAL A 189 -8.43 -14.91 0.74
C VAL A 189 -7.01 -14.61 1.20
N ILE A 190 -6.47 -13.47 0.78
CA ILE A 190 -5.15 -12.99 1.23
C ILE A 190 -5.18 -12.65 2.73
N ASP A 191 -6.22 -11.95 3.19
CA ASP A 191 -6.45 -11.70 4.63
C ASP A 191 -6.52 -13.02 5.42
N LEU A 192 -7.25 -14.03 4.89
CA LEU A 192 -7.37 -15.34 5.53
C LEU A 192 -6.02 -16.06 5.61
N ASP A 193 -5.17 -15.98 4.58
CA ASP A 193 -3.83 -16.56 4.57
C ASP A 193 -2.99 -15.99 5.73
N GLN A 194 -3.04 -14.68 5.93
CA GLN A 194 -2.38 -14.01 7.06
C GLN A 194 -2.92 -14.46 8.43
N GLU A 195 -4.24 -14.58 8.56
CA GLU A 195 -4.86 -15.01 9.82
C GLU A 195 -4.53 -16.47 10.15
N VAL A 196 -4.42 -17.34 9.14
CA VAL A 196 -3.97 -18.73 9.32
C VAL A 196 -2.53 -18.77 9.81
N ASP A 197 -1.63 -17.96 9.23
CA ASP A 197 -0.25 -17.87 9.68
C ASP A 197 -0.16 -17.34 11.13
N ASN A 198 -0.91 -16.29 11.46
CA ASN A 198 -0.99 -15.75 12.80
C ASN A 198 -1.51 -16.79 13.82
N PHE A 199 -2.52 -17.55 13.43
CA PHE A 199 -3.06 -18.64 14.26
C PHE A 199 -2.01 -19.73 14.51
N HIS A 200 -1.29 -20.17 13.48
CA HIS A 200 -0.23 -21.16 13.64
C HIS A 200 0.92 -20.65 14.50
N ILE A 201 1.36 -19.41 14.27
CA ILE A 201 2.42 -18.75 15.08
C ILE A 201 1.97 -18.66 16.54
N SER A 202 0.73 -18.25 16.78
CA SER A 202 0.17 -18.15 18.13
C SER A 202 0.11 -19.52 18.81
N ASN A 203 -0.35 -20.55 18.11
CA ASN A 203 -0.38 -21.91 18.64
C ASN A 203 1.01 -22.44 18.97
N ILE A 204 2.01 -22.17 18.13
CA ILE A 204 3.40 -22.56 18.37
C ILE A 204 3.95 -21.81 19.60
N LYS A 205 3.70 -20.50 19.70
CA LYS A 205 4.15 -19.68 20.84
C LYS A 205 3.51 -20.09 22.15
N ASN A 206 2.23 -20.46 22.11
CA ASN A 206 1.47 -20.85 23.30
C ASN A 206 1.52 -22.36 23.60
N GLY A 207 2.37 -23.12 22.88
CA GLY A 207 2.61 -24.53 23.16
C GLY A 207 1.48 -25.46 22.73
N LEU A 208 0.91 -25.23 21.52
CA LEU A 208 -0.10 -26.12 20.89
C LEU A 208 -1.24 -26.48 21.83
N ALA A 209 -2.32 -25.72 21.80
CA ALA A 209 -3.61 -25.90 22.42
C ALA A 209 -3.61 -26.83 23.68
N PRO A 210 -3.68 -26.31 24.88
CA PRO A 210 -3.62 -27.16 26.07
C PRO A 210 -4.77 -28.12 26.08
N SER A 211 -4.46 -29.41 25.91
CA SER A 211 -5.39 -30.50 26.16
C SER A 211 -5.49 -30.82 27.67
N LEU A 212 -4.89 -29.97 28.52
CA LEU A 212 -4.76 -30.22 29.93
C LEU A 212 -5.65 -29.29 30.74
N ALA A 213 -6.63 -29.83 31.44
CA ALA A 213 -7.36 -29.15 32.50
C ALA A 213 -6.78 -29.54 33.86
N ILE A 214 -6.20 -28.58 34.59
CA ILE A 214 -5.72 -28.85 35.96
C ILE A 214 -6.79 -28.45 36.94
N THR A 215 -7.31 -29.46 37.69
CA THR A 215 -8.30 -29.27 38.73
C THR A 215 -7.61 -29.39 40.09
N THR A 216 -7.61 -28.33 40.88
CA THR A 216 -7.12 -28.33 42.26
C THR A 216 -8.29 -28.57 43.22
N TYR A 217 -8.11 -29.47 44.19
CA TYR A 217 -9.12 -29.77 45.21
C TYR A 217 -9.00 -28.85 46.44
N THR A 218 -8.03 -27.93 46.44
CA THR A 218 -7.83 -26.94 47.51
C THR A 218 -8.40 -25.58 47.08
N ASN A 219 -9.04 -24.87 48.03
CA ASN A 219 -9.46 -23.50 47.82
C ASN A 219 -8.22 -22.60 47.86
N ALA A 220 -7.50 -22.53 46.73
CA ALA A 220 -6.39 -21.62 46.55
C ALA A 220 -6.91 -20.18 46.55
N ASN A 221 -6.23 -19.29 47.25
CA ASN A 221 -6.51 -17.86 47.17
C ASN A 221 -6.03 -17.30 45.84
N ASP A 222 -6.39 -16.03 45.55
CA ASP A 222 -6.08 -15.43 44.22
C ASP A 222 -4.57 -15.28 43.99
N GLU A 223 -3.77 -15.06 45.02
CA GLU A 223 -2.30 -14.99 44.93
C GLU A 223 -1.69 -16.35 44.58
N GLU A 224 -2.18 -17.41 45.20
CA GLU A 224 -1.74 -18.79 44.91
C GLU A 224 -2.15 -19.23 43.51
N ARG A 225 -3.34 -18.83 43.03
CA ARG A 225 -3.78 -19.09 41.66
C ARG A 225 -2.88 -18.41 40.65
N MET A 226 -2.56 -17.12 40.85
CA MET A 226 -1.65 -16.37 39.99
C MET A 226 -0.24 -16.96 39.98
N ALA A 227 0.25 -17.44 41.14
CA ALA A 227 1.54 -18.09 41.22
C ALA A 227 1.61 -19.40 40.44
N ILE A 228 0.57 -20.24 40.56
CA ILE A 228 0.44 -21.48 39.79
C ILE A 228 0.33 -21.19 38.29
N GLU A 229 -0.48 -20.21 37.89
CA GLU A 229 -0.64 -19.83 36.48
C GLU A 229 0.71 -19.35 35.90
N ASN A 230 1.43 -18.48 36.58
CA ASN A 230 2.72 -18.00 36.15
C ASN A 230 3.75 -19.12 36.04
N MET A 231 3.77 -20.05 36.98
CA MET A 231 4.66 -21.22 36.96
C MET A 231 4.36 -22.11 35.74
N LEU A 232 3.08 -22.36 35.46
CA LEU A 232 2.66 -23.17 34.31
C LEU A 232 3.00 -22.47 32.99
N ARG A 233 2.82 -21.16 32.89
CA ARG A 233 3.23 -20.37 31.72
C ARG A 233 4.72 -20.48 31.47
N LEU A 234 5.56 -20.26 32.49
CA LEU A 234 7.02 -20.34 32.36
C LEU A 234 7.51 -21.72 31.96
N GLN A 235 6.80 -22.78 32.37
CA GLN A 235 7.22 -24.16 32.14
C GLN A 235 6.71 -24.75 30.83
N TYR A 236 5.55 -24.31 30.33
CA TYR A 236 4.87 -24.93 29.21
C TYR A 236 4.54 -24.00 28.04
N GLU A 237 4.63 -22.69 28.19
CA GLU A 237 4.45 -21.77 27.08
C GLU A 237 5.75 -21.56 26.30
N GLY A 238 5.62 -21.43 24.97
CA GLY A 238 6.70 -21.10 24.05
C GLY A 238 7.32 -22.29 23.32
N THR A 239 7.97 -22.00 22.20
CA THR A 239 8.57 -23.00 21.31
C THR A 239 9.68 -23.82 21.97
N SER A 240 10.41 -23.27 22.94
CA SER A 240 11.47 -23.95 23.67
C SER A 240 10.93 -24.98 24.68
N ASN A 241 9.67 -24.88 25.07
CA ASN A 241 9.03 -25.74 26.05
C ASN A 241 8.04 -26.74 25.44
N ALA A 242 7.88 -26.68 24.10
CA ALA A 242 6.99 -27.60 23.40
C ALA A 242 7.44 -29.05 23.58
N GLY A 243 6.55 -29.86 24.15
CA GLY A 243 6.82 -31.28 24.43
C GLY A 243 7.31 -31.60 25.85
N ASN A 244 7.44 -30.62 26.75
CA ASN A 244 7.72 -30.90 28.15
C ASN A 244 6.55 -31.65 28.81
N MET A 245 6.86 -32.73 29.53
CA MET A 245 5.85 -33.51 30.26
C MET A 245 5.71 -32.98 31.69
N LEU A 246 4.47 -32.92 32.16
CA LEU A 246 4.12 -32.77 33.59
C LEU A 246 4.35 -34.10 34.29
N TYR A 247 5.23 -34.19 35.25
CA TYR A 247 5.40 -35.29 36.17
C TYR A 247 4.74 -34.98 37.50
#